data_362ffb05d8202e0794e4b685f6a27716
#
_entry.id   362ffb05d8202e0794e4b685f6a27716
#
_cell.length_a   1.000
_cell.length_b   1.000
_cell.length_c   1.000
_cell.angle_alpha   90.00
_cell.angle_beta   90.00
_cell.angle_gamma   90.00
#
_symmetry.space_group_name_H-M   'P 1'
#
loop_
_entity.id
_entity.type
_entity.pdbx_description
1 polymer ?
#
loop_
_entity_poly.entity_id
_entity_poly.type
_entity_poly.pdbx_seq_one_letter_code
_entity_poly.pdbx_strand_id
1 'polypeptide(L)'
;MDCCTPDVTAAVALFRSLGEPARLAIVSRLAQGEARVVDLTRLLGLAQSTVSKHLACLRDCRLVDFRTEGRQSYYCLTRPELVDLLRSAEVLLAETGDAVALCPVYGEQTQPMENAS
;
A
#
# COMPACT_ATOMS: atom_id res chain seq x y z
N MET A 1 25.24 17.00 14.16
CA MET A 1 25.20 16.61 13.74
C MET A 1 24.99 16.56 13.09
N ASP A 2 25.20 16.75 12.88
CA ASP A 2 25.18 16.62 12.29
C ASP A 2 25.13 15.96 11.48
N CYS A 3 25.71 16.46 11.19
CA CYS A 3 25.87 15.62 10.09
C CYS A 3 25.30 14.34 10.41
N CYS A 4 25.31 14.08 11.50
CA CYS A 4 24.75 12.87 11.91
C CYS A 4 23.29 12.92 11.96
N THR A 5 22.71 14.03 11.62
CA THR A 5 21.26 14.16 11.68
C THR A 5 20.77 14.27 10.25
N PRO A 6 20.48 13.14 9.59
CA PRO A 6 20.01 13.20 8.22
C PRO A 6 18.64 13.84 8.15
N ASP A 7 18.33 14.41 7.02
CA ASP A 7 17.02 14.94 6.78
C ASP A 7 16.10 13.75 6.50
N VAL A 8 15.23 13.43 7.44
CA VAL A 8 14.34 12.30 7.30
C VAL A 8 12.95 12.68 6.82
N THR A 9 12.78 13.90 6.36
CA THR A 9 11.47 14.40 5.97
C THR A 9 10.80 13.51 4.92
N ALA A 10 11.55 13.13 3.89
CA ALA A 10 10.99 12.28 2.84
C ALA A 10 10.65 10.89 3.36
N ALA A 11 11.48 10.35 4.24
CA ALA A 11 11.19 9.05 4.83
C ALA A 11 9.96 9.09 5.72
N VAL A 12 9.80 10.16 6.48
CA VAL A 12 8.61 10.32 7.31
C VAL A 12 7.37 10.40 6.44
N ALA A 13 7.43 11.14 5.34
CA ALA A 13 6.30 11.25 4.42
C ALA A 13 5.93 9.87 3.85
N LEU A 14 6.93 9.08 3.48
CA LEU A 14 6.70 7.73 2.98
C LEU A 14 5.96 6.89 4.03
N PHE A 15 6.47 6.84 5.24
CA PHE A 15 5.87 5.99 6.26
C PHE A 15 4.52 6.51 6.72
N ARG A 16 4.30 7.81 6.70
CA ARG A 16 2.98 8.35 6.98
C ARG A 16 1.98 7.93 5.93
N SER A 17 2.37 7.98 4.66
CA SER A 17 1.48 7.54 3.58
C SER A 17 1.11 6.08 3.76
N LEU A 18 2.06 5.25 4.11
CA LEU A 18 1.81 3.83 4.29
C LEU A 18 1.14 3.51 5.61
N GLY A 19 1.20 4.41 6.58
CA GLY A 19 0.59 4.17 7.88
C GLY A 19 -0.90 4.46 7.96
N GLU A 20 -1.48 5.00 6.90
CA GLU A 20 -2.92 5.24 6.86
C GLU A 20 -3.59 3.96 6.34
N PRO A 21 -4.59 3.42 7.06
CA PRO A 21 -5.13 2.09 6.72
C PRO A 21 -5.61 1.93 5.29
N ALA A 22 -6.33 2.92 4.78
CA ALA A 22 -6.87 2.81 3.42
C ALA A 22 -5.73 2.84 2.39
N ARG A 23 -4.72 3.68 2.61
CA ARG A 23 -3.60 3.76 1.68
C ARG A 23 -2.77 2.48 1.71
N LEU A 24 -2.56 1.91 2.88
CA LEU A 24 -1.83 0.64 2.96
C LEU A 24 -2.60 -0.47 2.25
N ALA A 25 -3.92 -0.50 2.42
CA ALA A 25 -4.75 -1.49 1.73
C ALA A 25 -4.68 -1.31 0.21
N ILE A 26 -4.68 -0.07 -0.27
CA ILE A 26 -4.54 0.21 -1.69
C ILE A 26 -3.20 -0.32 -2.21
N VAL A 27 -2.11 0.01 -1.53
CA VAL A 27 -0.78 -0.42 -1.95
C VAL A 27 -0.69 -1.95 -1.94
N SER A 28 -1.22 -2.60 -0.92
CA SER A 28 -1.22 -4.05 -0.84
C SER A 28 -2.02 -4.66 -2.00
N ARG A 29 -3.14 -4.05 -2.35
CA ARG A 29 -3.93 -4.56 -3.48
C ARG A 29 -3.18 -4.36 -4.79
N LEU A 30 -2.54 -3.20 -4.97
CA LEU A 30 -1.81 -2.92 -6.22
C LEU A 30 -0.55 -3.76 -6.34
N ALA A 31 -0.03 -4.30 -5.25
CA ALA A 31 1.07 -5.24 -5.31
C ALA A 31 0.66 -6.54 -6.01
N GLN A 32 -0.64 -6.80 -6.12
CA GLN A 32 -1.14 -7.97 -6.82
C GLN A 32 -1.32 -7.70 -8.32
N GLY A 33 -1.31 -6.47 -8.73
CA GLY A 33 -1.51 -6.09 -10.13
C GLY A 33 -2.33 -4.84 -10.24
N GLU A 34 -2.52 -4.35 -11.46
CA GLU A 34 -3.27 -3.13 -11.69
C GLU A 34 -4.69 -3.24 -11.17
N ALA A 35 -5.25 -2.11 -10.80
CA ALA A 35 -6.65 -2.05 -10.38
C ALA A 35 -7.24 -0.70 -10.78
N ARG A 36 -8.54 -0.72 -11.04
CA ARG A 36 -9.28 0.49 -11.33
C ARG A 36 -9.78 1.09 -10.04
N VAL A 37 -10.18 2.36 -10.09
CA VAL A 37 -10.75 3.02 -8.91
C VAL A 37 -11.95 2.24 -8.39
N VAL A 38 -12.80 1.74 -9.29
CA VAL A 38 -14.00 1.00 -8.87
C VAL A 38 -13.63 -0.28 -8.13
N ASP A 39 -12.54 -0.93 -8.51
CA ASP A 39 -12.10 -2.13 -7.81
C ASP A 39 -11.66 -1.79 -6.39
N LEU A 40 -11.00 -0.65 -6.24
CA LEU A 40 -10.52 -0.21 -4.93
C LEU A 40 -11.68 0.25 -4.04
N THR A 41 -12.69 0.90 -4.61
CA THR A 41 -13.86 1.29 -3.84
C THR A 41 -14.59 0.07 -3.29
N ARG A 42 -14.68 -0.98 -4.11
CA ARG A 42 -15.31 -2.22 -3.65
C ARG A 42 -14.51 -2.88 -2.53
N LEU A 43 -13.20 -2.91 -2.70
CA LEU A 43 -12.33 -3.52 -1.71
C LEU A 43 -12.42 -2.80 -0.37
N LEU A 44 -12.41 -1.47 -0.41
CA LEU A 44 -12.32 -0.68 0.81
C LEU A 44 -13.68 -0.33 1.40
N GLY A 45 -14.72 -0.39 0.61
CA GLY A 45 -16.03 0.04 1.07
C GLY A 45 -16.12 1.54 1.29
N LEU A 46 -15.31 2.32 0.56
CA LEU A 46 -15.26 3.77 0.69
C LEU A 46 -15.81 4.42 -0.56
N ALA A 47 -16.23 5.68 -0.43
CA ALA A 47 -16.69 6.45 -1.55
C ALA A 47 -15.58 6.68 -2.56
N GLN A 48 -15.92 6.80 -3.83
CA GLN A 48 -14.94 7.02 -4.88
C GLN A 48 -14.10 8.27 -4.64
N SER A 49 -14.73 9.33 -4.16
CA SER A 49 -13.99 10.58 -3.90
C SER A 49 -12.92 10.37 -2.82
N THR A 50 -13.22 9.57 -1.82
CA THR A 50 -12.26 9.27 -0.76
C THR A 50 -11.10 8.43 -1.29
N VAL A 51 -11.41 7.40 -2.09
CA VAL A 51 -10.37 6.58 -2.70
C VAL A 51 -9.50 7.41 -3.62
N SER A 52 -10.12 8.30 -4.41
CA SER A 52 -9.37 9.17 -5.31
C SER A 52 -8.41 10.10 -4.55
N LYS A 53 -8.80 10.58 -3.39
CA LYS A 53 -7.92 11.41 -2.58
C LYS A 53 -6.72 10.62 -2.07
N HIS A 54 -6.94 9.38 -1.66
CA HIS A 54 -5.84 8.53 -1.22
C HIS A 54 -4.89 8.22 -2.38
N LEU A 55 -5.44 7.96 -3.56
CA LEU A 55 -4.63 7.71 -4.74
C LEU A 55 -3.81 8.94 -5.13
N ALA A 56 -4.40 10.13 -5.03
CA ALA A 56 -3.67 11.36 -5.32
C ALA A 56 -2.51 11.55 -4.34
N CYS A 57 -2.73 11.26 -3.08
CA CYS A 57 -1.68 11.34 -2.09
C CYS A 57 -0.55 10.35 -2.37
N LEU A 58 -0.89 9.13 -2.74
CA LEU A 58 0.10 8.11 -3.09
C LEU A 58 0.86 8.50 -4.36
N ARG A 59 0.19 9.12 -5.32
CA ARG A 59 0.86 9.61 -6.53
C ARG A 59 1.82 10.74 -6.21
N ASP A 60 1.43 11.64 -5.32
CA ASP A 60 2.30 12.74 -4.92
C ASP A 60 3.56 12.21 -4.26
N CYS A 61 3.46 11.08 -3.56
CA CYS A 61 4.61 10.43 -2.97
C CYS A 61 5.34 9.55 -3.97
N ARG A 62 4.87 9.49 -5.20
CA ARG A 62 5.48 8.71 -6.29
C ARG A 62 5.47 7.21 -6.02
N LEU A 63 4.47 6.75 -5.30
CA LEU A 63 4.34 5.31 -5.00
C LEU A 63 3.44 4.60 -5.99
N VAL A 64 2.49 5.33 -6.60
CA VAL A 64 1.59 4.77 -7.59
C VAL A 64 1.51 5.69 -8.79
N ASP A 65 1.07 5.14 -9.90
CA ASP A 65 0.75 5.94 -11.06
C ASP A 65 -0.39 5.23 -11.78
N PHE A 66 -0.87 5.78 -12.88
CA PHE A 66 -1.97 5.18 -13.59
C PHE A 66 -1.78 5.37 -15.11
N ARG A 67 -2.42 4.49 -15.84
CA ARG A 67 -2.58 4.64 -17.29
C ARG A 67 -4.06 4.65 -17.60
N THR A 68 -4.44 5.30 -18.67
CA THR A 68 -5.84 5.30 -19.07
C THR A 68 -6.03 4.37 -20.27
N GLU A 69 -7.17 3.71 -20.27
CA GLU A 69 -7.53 2.86 -21.38
C GLU A 69 -9.02 3.07 -21.56
N GLY A 70 -9.41 3.76 -22.63
CA GLY A 70 -10.78 4.17 -22.80
C GLY A 70 -11.15 5.17 -21.72
N ARG A 71 -12.17 4.86 -20.96
CA ARG A 71 -12.61 5.74 -19.87
C ARG A 71 -12.15 5.28 -18.53
N GLN A 72 -11.30 4.24 -18.48
CA GLN A 72 -10.86 3.66 -17.24
C GLN A 72 -9.44 4.08 -16.95
N SER A 73 -9.14 4.30 -15.69
CA SER A 73 -7.78 4.51 -15.22
C SER A 73 -7.37 3.30 -14.42
N TYR A 74 -6.23 2.73 -14.78
CA TYR A 74 -5.68 1.56 -14.13
C TYR A 74 -4.47 1.98 -13.34
N TYR A 75 -4.54 1.84 -12.03
CA TYR A 75 -3.47 2.25 -11.13
C TYR A 75 -2.53 1.09 -10.89
N CYS A 76 -1.26 1.38 -10.71
CA CYS A 76 -0.23 0.37 -10.43
C CYS A 76 0.84 0.97 -9.55
N LEU A 77 1.62 0.10 -8.91
CA LEU A 77 2.77 0.56 -8.15
C LEU A 77 3.87 0.97 -9.12
N THR A 78 4.59 2.04 -8.77
CA THR A 78 5.64 2.54 -9.64
C THR A 78 6.99 1.91 -9.37
N ARG A 79 7.16 1.28 -8.20
CA ARG A 79 8.45 0.76 -7.80
C ARG A 79 8.35 -0.63 -7.21
N PRO A 80 9.11 -1.59 -7.71
CA PRO A 80 9.11 -2.93 -7.12
C PRO A 80 9.67 -2.92 -5.69
N GLU A 81 10.51 -1.94 -5.35
CA GLU A 81 11.03 -1.83 -4.00
C GLU A 81 9.93 -1.69 -2.95
N LEU A 82 8.77 -1.17 -3.34
CA LEU A 82 7.67 -1.04 -2.41
C LEU A 82 7.16 -2.42 -1.99
N VAL A 83 7.13 -3.37 -2.91
CA VAL A 83 6.75 -4.75 -2.59
C VAL A 83 7.78 -5.36 -1.63
N ASP A 84 9.07 -5.10 -1.87
CA ASP A 84 10.13 -5.58 -0.99
C ASP A 84 9.99 -5.01 0.42
N LEU A 85 9.63 -3.73 0.50
CA LEU A 85 9.40 -3.09 1.80
C LEU A 85 8.25 -3.76 2.54
N LEU A 86 7.15 -4.03 1.85
CA LEU A 86 6.01 -4.69 2.46
C LEU A 86 6.36 -6.10 2.95
N ARG A 87 7.17 -6.82 2.19
CA ARG A 87 7.61 -8.15 2.62
C ARG A 87 8.48 -8.07 3.85
N SER A 88 9.38 -7.10 3.90
CA SER A 88 10.22 -6.92 5.08
C SER A 88 9.37 -6.58 6.29
N ALA A 89 8.34 -5.76 6.11
CA ALA A 89 7.42 -5.44 7.20
C ALA A 89 6.68 -6.68 7.68
N GLU A 90 6.27 -7.56 6.76
CA GLU A 90 5.62 -8.80 7.14
C GLU A 90 6.54 -9.68 8.00
N VAL A 91 7.80 -9.79 7.61
CA VAL A 91 8.77 -10.57 8.36
C VAL A 91 8.95 -9.97 9.77
N LEU A 92 9.11 -8.67 9.83
CA LEU A 92 9.28 -7.98 11.09
C LEU A 92 8.09 -8.20 12.02
N LEU A 93 6.88 -8.07 11.48
CA LEU A 93 5.66 -8.24 12.27
C LEU A 93 5.51 -9.68 12.73
N ALA A 94 5.86 -10.65 11.88
CA ALA A 94 5.79 -12.05 12.28
C ALA A 94 6.72 -12.33 13.45
N GLU A 95 7.90 -11.69 13.46
CA GLU A 95 8.85 -11.90 14.54
C GLU A 95 8.41 -11.22 15.82
N THR A 96 7.57 -10.22 15.75
CA THR A 96 7.05 -9.56 16.95
C THR A 96 5.71 -10.15 17.38
N GLY A 97 5.24 -11.18 16.72
CA GLY A 97 3.98 -11.85 17.11
C GLY A 97 2.74 -11.32 16.42
N ASP A 98 2.91 -10.39 15.48
CA ASP A 98 1.76 -9.76 14.83
C ASP A 98 1.74 -10.07 13.33
N ALA A 99 1.80 -11.30 12.98
CA ALA A 99 1.87 -11.70 11.57
C ALA A 99 0.71 -11.12 10.77
N VAL A 100 1.03 -10.47 9.67
CA VAL A 100 0.08 -9.83 8.80
C VAL A 100 0.50 -10.09 7.37
N ALA A 101 -0.44 -10.33 6.47
CA ALA A 101 -0.14 -10.51 5.05
C ALA A 101 -0.33 -9.19 4.33
N LEU A 102 0.74 -8.57 3.90
CA LEU A 102 0.70 -7.34 3.15
C LEU A 102 1.01 -7.56 1.67
N CYS A 103 1.64 -8.67 1.33
CA CYS A 103 1.97 -8.99 -0.03
C CYS A 103 1.10 -10.12 -0.50
N PRO A 104 0.89 -10.21 -1.79
CA PRO A 104 0.02 -11.20 -2.32
C PRO A 104 0.69 -12.49 -2.36
N VAL A 105 1.06 -13.08 -1.46
CA VAL A 105 1.82 -14.07 -1.70
C VAL A 105 1.20 -15.17 -1.81
N TYR A 106 0.71 -15.75 -1.48
CA TYR A 106 0.39 -16.91 -1.67
C TYR A 106 -0.78 -17.08 -1.02
N GLY A 107 -1.39 -16.42 -1.08
CA GLY A 107 -2.51 -16.56 -0.74
C GLY A 107 -2.83 -17.27 0.41
N GLU A 108 -2.76 -17.85 0.79
CA GLU A 108 -3.19 -18.44 1.65
C GLU A 108 -3.05 -18.01 2.82
N GLN A 109 -2.91 -17.54 3.11
CA GLN A 109 -2.75 -17.13 4.15
C GLN A 109 -3.61 -16.55 4.70
N THR A 110 -4.20 -16.56 4.61
CA THR A 110 -4.92 -16.06 5.07
C THR A 110 -5.50 -16.19 6.06
N GLN A 111 -5.50 -16.48 6.41
CA GLN A 111 -6.10 -16.57 7.17
C GLN A 111 -6.10 -16.29 8.22
N PRO A 112 -5.87 -16.19 8.52
CA PRO A 112 -5.92 -15.99 9.50
C PRO A 112 -6.42 -15.43 10.25
N MET A 113 -6.56 -15.05 10.16
CA MET A 113 -6.99 -14.51 10.69
C MET A 113 -7.70 -14.44 11.35
N GLU A 114 -7.70 -14.74 11.31
CA GLU A 114 -8.38 -14.70 11.76
C GLU A 114 -8.45 -14.73 12.73
N ASN A 115 -8.10 -14.86 12.89
CA ASN A 115 -8.24 -14.94 13.70
C ASN A 115 -8.24 -14.53 14.56
N ALA A 116 -7.87 -14.42 14.64
CA ALA A 116 -7.92 -14.09 15.37
C ALA A 116 -8.33 -13.67 16.06
N SER A 117 -8.45 -13.69 16.24
CA SER A 117 -9.06 -13.36 16.72
C SER A 117 -9.38 -13.18 17.13
#